data_824164a4a4c2070aa44fc2f8680be89c
#
_entry.id   824164a4a4c2070aa44fc2f8680be89c
#
_cell.length_a   1.000
_cell.length_b   1.000
_cell.length_c   1.000
_cell.angle_alpha   90.00
_cell.angle_beta   90.00
_cell.angle_gamma   90.00
#
_symmetry.space_group_name_H-M   'P 1'
#
loop_
_entity.id
_entity.type
_entity.pdbx_description
1 polymer ?
#
loop_
_entity_poly.entity_id
_entity_poly.type
_entity_poly.pdbx_seq_one_letter_code
_entity_poly.pdbx_strand_id
1 'polypeptide(L)'
;EMPFTEDDFDPQLEQALELMPELLGDERAEIRYAINGLLSLTPDGYPILGETPEVKGLWSAAAVWIKEGPGTARAVAEWMTHGNPEIDLGHSDIARFHPHQKTRAHVKARTSESFIKTYGIVHPGEQYESNRNIRLAPMHASERELGAVFYETAGWERPFWYESNAGLVEKFGDACMPRENEWDSRWWSPIINAEHLQMRETAGLVDLSAFVVFDVIGPQALAAVQNIIVAQADVKIGRVVYTPVLDETGGFRSDLTVMRLAHDHFRVVTGGAHGMADKKWFSDRMPDGAVVVDLTSSW
;
A
#
# COMPACT_ATOMS: atom_id res chain seq x y z
N GLU A 1 23.96 -25.25 -6.71
CA GLU A 1 24.20 -24.50 -5.46
C GLU A 1 24.86 -23.18 -5.81
N MET A 2 24.44 -22.08 -5.17
CA MET A 2 25.09 -20.80 -5.30
C MET A 2 26.29 -20.76 -4.34
N PRO A 3 27.43 -20.19 -4.75
CA PRO A 3 28.57 -20.06 -3.84
C PRO A 3 28.22 -19.15 -2.67
N PHE A 4 28.73 -19.46 -1.49
CA PHE A 4 28.60 -18.60 -0.33
C PHE A 4 29.37 -17.30 -0.56
N THR A 5 28.81 -16.17 -0.13
CA THR A 5 29.38 -14.83 -0.26
C THR A 5 29.75 -14.34 1.15
N GLU A 6 31.03 -14.39 1.49
CA GLU A 6 31.56 -13.95 2.79
C GLU A 6 31.29 -12.47 3.01
N ASP A 7 31.58 -11.62 2.04
CA ASP A 7 31.40 -10.17 2.11
C ASP A 7 29.95 -9.75 2.46
N ASP A 8 28.95 -10.54 2.07
CA ASP A 8 27.53 -10.29 2.39
C ASP A 8 27.17 -10.78 3.81
N PHE A 9 27.94 -11.72 4.36
CA PHE A 9 27.67 -12.34 5.67
C PHE A 9 28.43 -11.66 6.81
N ASP A 10 29.64 -11.18 6.55
CA ASP A 10 30.55 -10.61 7.55
C ASP A 10 29.91 -9.52 8.41
N PRO A 11 29.14 -8.55 7.90
CA PRO A 11 28.50 -7.52 8.72
C PRO A 11 27.54 -8.12 9.79
N GLN A 12 26.85 -9.20 9.47
CA GLN A 12 25.96 -9.87 10.42
C GLN A 12 26.73 -10.69 11.43
N LEU A 13 27.84 -11.30 11.01
CA LEU A 13 28.73 -12.01 11.91
C LEU A 13 29.38 -11.05 12.92
N GLU A 14 29.83 -9.89 12.49
CA GLU A 14 30.38 -8.83 13.37
C GLU A 14 29.36 -8.39 14.42
N GLN A 15 28.13 -8.12 14.03
CA GLN A 15 27.03 -7.79 14.96
C GLN A 15 26.74 -8.92 15.93
N ALA A 16 26.77 -10.16 15.47
CA ALA A 16 26.56 -11.33 16.33
C ALA A 16 27.71 -11.50 17.34
N LEU A 17 28.95 -11.21 16.95
CA LEU A 17 30.12 -11.21 17.82
C LEU A 17 30.03 -10.13 18.91
N GLU A 18 29.52 -8.94 18.58
CA GLU A 18 29.25 -7.89 19.57
C GLU A 18 28.22 -8.32 20.61
N LEU A 19 27.15 -9.03 20.18
CA LEU A 19 26.08 -9.48 21.07
C LEU A 19 26.46 -10.70 21.90
N MET A 20 27.32 -11.59 21.38
CA MET A 20 27.67 -12.86 22.00
C MET A 20 29.19 -13.11 21.97
N PRO A 21 30.02 -12.20 22.51
CA PRO A 21 31.47 -12.27 22.37
C PRO A 21 32.09 -13.51 23.00
N GLU A 22 31.57 -13.95 24.13
CA GLU A 22 32.08 -15.13 24.83
C GLU A 22 31.81 -16.46 24.09
N LEU A 23 30.69 -16.50 23.33
CA LEU A 23 30.26 -17.68 22.60
C LEU A 23 30.89 -17.77 21.21
N LEU A 24 30.84 -16.68 20.45
CA LEU A 24 31.28 -16.65 19.06
C LEU A 24 32.75 -16.27 18.91
N GLY A 25 33.35 -15.62 19.92
CA GLY A 25 34.78 -15.34 19.98
C GLY A 25 35.64 -16.46 20.54
N ASP A 26 35.06 -17.61 20.96
CA ASP A 26 35.77 -18.79 21.40
C ASP A 26 36.52 -19.44 20.23
N GLU A 27 37.79 -19.81 20.41
CA GLU A 27 38.63 -20.44 19.38
C GLU A 27 38.02 -21.75 18.79
N ARG A 28 37.04 -22.34 19.47
CA ARG A 28 36.33 -23.54 19.02
C ARG A 28 35.10 -23.20 18.14
N ALA A 29 34.71 -21.91 18.09
CA ALA A 29 33.62 -21.50 17.26
C ALA A 29 34.08 -21.41 15.78
N GLU A 30 33.43 -22.17 14.93
CA GLU A 30 33.74 -22.18 13.48
C GLU A 30 32.48 -22.23 12.64
N ILE A 31 32.53 -21.69 11.42
CA ILE A 31 31.49 -21.88 10.42
C ILE A 31 31.58 -23.29 9.87
N ARG A 32 30.65 -24.15 10.30
CA ARG A 32 30.64 -25.54 9.88
C ARG A 32 30.05 -25.77 8.50
N TYR A 33 29.01 -25.01 8.17
CA TYR A 33 28.33 -25.04 6.89
C TYR A 33 27.97 -23.62 6.46
N ALA A 34 28.26 -23.30 5.22
CA ALA A 34 27.91 -22.04 4.60
C ALA A 34 27.10 -22.34 3.32
N ILE A 35 25.92 -21.77 3.20
CA ILE A 35 25.05 -21.92 2.06
C ILE A 35 24.55 -20.56 1.58
N ASN A 36 24.30 -20.48 0.29
CA ASN A 36 23.60 -19.34 -0.32
C ASN A 36 22.35 -19.86 -1.02
N GLY A 37 21.22 -19.21 -0.84
CA GLY A 37 19.93 -19.64 -1.33
C GLY A 37 19.16 -18.55 -2.05
N LEU A 38 18.22 -18.95 -2.91
CA LEU A 38 17.29 -18.04 -3.55
C LEU A 38 16.04 -17.86 -2.68
N LEU A 39 15.68 -16.61 -2.45
CA LEU A 39 14.43 -16.24 -1.79
C LEU A 39 13.42 -15.75 -2.83
N SER A 40 12.16 -16.11 -2.62
CA SER A 40 11.04 -15.54 -3.36
C SER A 40 10.62 -14.26 -2.67
N LEU A 41 10.80 -13.13 -3.33
CA LEU A 41 10.61 -11.79 -2.79
C LEU A 41 9.62 -10.98 -3.62
N THR A 42 9.02 -9.97 -3.00
CA THR A 42 8.04 -9.06 -3.60
C THR A 42 8.45 -7.60 -3.40
N PRO A 43 7.92 -6.67 -4.19
CA PRO A 43 8.26 -5.25 -4.08
C PRO A 43 7.86 -4.62 -2.75
N ASP A 44 6.92 -5.18 -2.03
CA ASP A 44 6.36 -4.66 -0.77
C ASP A 44 6.60 -5.58 0.43
N GLY A 45 7.27 -6.71 0.22
CA GLY A 45 7.61 -7.67 1.28
C GLY A 45 6.47 -8.60 1.70
N TYR A 46 5.24 -8.42 1.19
CA TYR A 46 4.11 -9.30 1.50
C TYR A 46 3.98 -10.43 0.48
N PRO A 47 3.44 -11.61 0.85
CA PRO A 47 3.12 -12.69 -0.09
C PRO A 47 2.19 -12.22 -1.20
N ILE A 48 2.12 -13.00 -2.29
CA ILE A 48 1.21 -12.78 -3.42
C ILE A 48 0.17 -13.89 -3.41
N LEU A 49 -1.02 -13.60 -2.87
CA LEU A 49 -2.08 -14.56 -2.63
C LEU A 49 -3.35 -14.18 -3.38
N GLY A 50 -4.15 -15.20 -3.73
CA GLY A 50 -5.48 -14.98 -4.29
C GLY A 50 -5.57 -15.18 -5.80
N GLU A 51 -6.77 -14.94 -6.32
CA GLU A 51 -7.07 -15.03 -7.75
C GLU A 51 -6.55 -13.81 -8.50
N THR A 52 -5.86 -14.03 -9.63
CA THR A 52 -5.33 -12.92 -10.42
C THR A 52 -6.45 -12.11 -11.09
N PRO A 53 -6.33 -10.78 -11.17
CA PRO A 53 -7.33 -9.97 -11.86
C PRO A 53 -7.32 -10.16 -13.39
N GLU A 54 -6.27 -10.75 -13.96
CA GLU A 54 -6.09 -10.92 -15.40
C GLU A 54 -6.72 -12.21 -15.94
N VAL A 55 -6.75 -13.29 -15.14
CA VAL A 55 -7.20 -14.60 -15.58
C VAL A 55 -8.07 -15.26 -14.52
N LYS A 56 -9.37 -15.35 -14.77
CA LYS A 56 -10.30 -16.02 -13.88
C LYS A 56 -9.93 -17.50 -13.69
N GLY A 57 -9.93 -17.95 -12.43
CA GLY A 57 -9.56 -19.31 -12.04
C GLY A 57 -8.06 -19.53 -11.87
N LEU A 58 -7.21 -18.54 -12.16
CA LEU A 58 -5.77 -18.60 -11.89
C LEU A 58 -5.46 -18.03 -10.52
N TRP A 59 -4.98 -18.88 -9.61
CA TRP A 59 -4.66 -18.53 -8.23
C TRP A 59 -3.16 -18.49 -7.99
N SER A 60 -2.74 -17.58 -7.14
CA SER A 60 -1.36 -17.45 -6.65
C SER A 60 -1.27 -17.75 -5.16
N ALA A 61 -0.20 -18.43 -4.77
CA ALA A 61 0.27 -18.55 -3.40
C ALA A 61 1.81 -18.50 -3.46
N ALA A 62 2.36 -17.33 -3.78
CA ALA A 62 3.78 -17.13 -4.02
C ALA A 62 4.42 -16.21 -2.99
N ALA A 63 5.76 -16.27 -2.90
CA ALA A 63 6.56 -15.51 -1.93
C ALA A 63 6.13 -15.78 -0.48
N VAL A 64 5.71 -17.01 -0.20
CA VAL A 64 5.35 -17.51 1.13
C VAL A 64 6.58 -18.14 1.76
N TRP A 65 6.99 -17.63 2.90
CA TRP A 65 8.12 -18.20 3.62
C TRP A 65 7.67 -19.38 4.48
N ILE A 66 8.62 -20.22 4.89
CA ILE A 66 8.33 -21.47 5.63
C ILE A 66 7.45 -21.20 6.87
N LYS A 67 7.74 -20.14 7.62
CA LYS A 67 6.99 -19.77 8.84
C LYS A 67 5.51 -19.44 8.58
N GLU A 68 5.18 -19.00 7.37
CA GLU A 68 3.83 -18.55 6.98
C GLU A 68 3.05 -19.64 6.23
N GLY A 69 3.75 -20.68 5.76
CA GLY A 69 3.22 -21.69 4.86
C GLY A 69 1.91 -22.33 5.31
N PRO A 70 1.80 -22.88 6.53
CA PRO A 70 0.59 -23.55 6.98
C PRO A 70 -0.63 -22.61 7.07
N GLY A 71 -0.45 -21.42 7.64
CA GLY A 71 -1.51 -20.42 7.76
C GLY A 71 -1.98 -19.90 6.40
N THR A 72 -1.03 -19.58 5.52
CA THR A 72 -1.30 -19.14 4.14
C THR A 72 -2.05 -20.21 3.35
N ALA A 73 -1.60 -21.47 3.42
CA ALA A 73 -2.25 -22.57 2.69
C ALA A 73 -3.71 -22.74 3.13
N ARG A 74 -3.98 -22.69 4.44
CA ARG A 74 -5.33 -22.74 4.98
C ARG A 74 -6.16 -21.57 4.46
N ALA A 75 -5.70 -20.35 4.61
CA ALA A 75 -6.44 -19.15 4.23
C ALA A 75 -6.73 -19.08 2.72
N VAL A 76 -5.78 -19.49 1.86
CA VAL A 76 -6.01 -19.57 0.41
C VAL A 76 -7.03 -20.66 0.07
N ALA A 77 -6.97 -21.82 0.74
CA ALA A 77 -7.96 -22.88 0.55
C ALA A 77 -9.37 -22.45 0.95
N GLU A 78 -9.52 -21.75 2.08
CA GLU A 78 -10.78 -21.15 2.51
C GLU A 78 -11.29 -20.14 1.45
N TRP A 79 -10.42 -19.27 0.98
CA TRP A 79 -10.77 -18.30 -0.05
C TRP A 79 -11.26 -18.96 -1.35
N MET A 80 -10.58 -19.99 -1.82
CA MET A 80 -10.98 -20.75 -3.01
C MET A 80 -12.31 -21.49 -2.86
N THR A 81 -12.62 -21.96 -1.64
CA THR A 81 -13.80 -22.82 -1.41
C THR A 81 -15.03 -22.05 -0.94
N HIS A 82 -14.82 -20.96 -0.20
CA HIS A 82 -15.89 -20.19 0.44
C HIS A 82 -16.02 -18.76 -0.09
N GLY A 83 -15.11 -18.32 -1.01
CA GLY A 83 -15.09 -16.96 -1.54
C GLY A 83 -14.36 -15.93 -0.67
N ASN A 84 -14.17 -16.23 0.63
CA ASN A 84 -13.44 -15.39 1.58
C ASN A 84 -12.63 -16.25 2.56
N PRO A 85 -11.43 -15.82 2.97
CA PRO A 85 -10.73 -16.41 4.09
C PRO A 85 -11.29 -15.90 5.42
N GLU A 86 -11.10 -16.64 6.52
CA GLU A 86 -11.48 -16.20 7.88
C GLU A 86 -10.63 -15.02 8.39
N ILE A 87 -9.43 -14.82 7.82
CA ILE A 87 -8.52 -13.74 8.19
C ILE A 87 -8.41 -12.72 7.05
N ASP A 88 -8.15 -11.47 7.40
CA ASP A 88 -7.89 -10.43 6.40
C ASP A 88 -6.56 -10.67 5.67
N LEU A 89 -6.64 -10.87 4.35
CA LEU A 89 -5.51 -11.01 3.44
C LEU A 89 -5.32 -9.81 2.52
N GLY A 90 -5.94 -8.67 2.79
CA GLY A 90 -5.92 -7.50 1.90
C GLY A 90 -4.51 -7.03 1.52
N HIS A 91 -3.58 -7.04 2.47
CA HIS A 91 -2.17 -6.71 2.21
C HIS A 91 -1.42 -7.74 1.36
N SER A 92 -1.94 -8.95 1.25
CA SER A 92 -1.34 -10.05 0.47
C SER A 92 -2.11 -10.37 -0.81
N ASP A 93 -3.26 -9.74 -1.05
CA ASP A 93 -4.06 -9.94 -2.26
C ASP A 93 -3.26 -9.56 -3.51
N ILE A 94 -3.13 -10.48 -4.47
CA ILE A 94 -2.45 -10.23 -5.75
C ILE A 94 -3.06 -9.04 -6.51
N ALA A 95 -4.34 -8.77 -6.31
CA ALA A 95 -5.04 -7.65 -6.93
C ALA A 95 -4.61 -6.27 -6.44
N ARG A 96 -3.84 -6.17 -5.32
CA ARG A 96 -3.34 -4.90 -4.78
C ARG A 96 -2.41 -4.15 -5.70
N PHE A 97 -1.75 -4.85 -6.62
CA PHE A 97 -0.70 -4.25 -7.45
C PHE A 97 -1.24 -3.35 -8.56
N HIS A 98 -0.74 -2.13 -8.60
CA HIS A 98 -0.91 -1.23 -9.73
C HIS A 98 -0.07 -1.68 -10.94
N PRO A 99 -0.44 -1.27 -12.17
CA PRO A 99 0.25 -1.72 -13.39
C PRO A 99 1.77 -1.48 -13.38
N HIS A 100 2.24 -0.34 -12.86
CA HIS A 100 3.68 -0.04 -12.79
C HIS A 100 4.45 -0.99 -11.88
N GLN A 101 3.82 -1.49 -10.80
CA GLN A 101 4.42 -2.40 -9.83
C GLN A 101 4.66 -3.81 -10.40
N LYS A 102 4.04 -4.14 -11.54
CA LYS A 102 4.21 -5.41 -12.25
C LYS A 102 5.35 -5.38 -13.27
N THR A 103 5.98 -4.22 -13.50
CA THR A 103 7.09 -4.11 -14.44
C THR A 103 8.36 -4.74 -13.88
N ARG A 104 9.14 -5.42 -14.74
CA ARG A 104 10.38 -6.09 -14.32
C ARG A 104 11.38 -5.13 -13.67
N ALA A 105 11.47 -3.90 -14.15
CA ALA A 105 12.36 -2.88 -13.61
C ALA A 105 11.96 -2.50 -12.18
N HIS A 106 10.65 -2.26 -11.95
CA HIS A 106 10.14 -1.92 -10.61
C HIS A 106 10.33 -3.09 -9.64
N VAL A 107 9.92 -4.29 -10.05
CA VAL A 107 10.06 -5.50 -9.21
C VAL A 107 11.52 -5.68 -8.80
N LYS A 108 12.48 -5.61 -9.76
CA LYS A 108 13.91 -5.80 -9.45
C LYS A 108 14.42 -4.79 -8.43
N ALA A 109 14.21 -3.50 -8.67
CA ALA A 109 14.76 -2.45 -7.82
C ALA A 109 14.10 -2.41 -6.44
N ARG A 110 12.75 -2.42 -6.40
CA ARG A 110 11.99 -2.32 -5.17
C ARG A 110 12.13 -3.58 -4.29
N THR A 111 12.19 -4.76 -4.90
CA THR A 111 12.38 -6.02 -4.16
C THR A 111 13.74 -6.06 -3.46
N SER A 112 14.81 -5.60 -4.12
CA SER A 112 16.13 -5.53 -3.50
C SER A 112 16.13 -4.62 -2.28
N GLU A 113 15.55 -3.43 -2.39
CA GLU A 113 15.43 -2.49 -1.27
C GLU A 113 14.51 -3.03 -0.15
N SER A 114 13.37 -3.60 -0.51
CA SER A 114 12.43 -4.20 0.44
C SER A 114 13.11 -5.30 1.27
N PHE A 115 13.95 -6.11 0.64
CA PHE A 115 14.67 -7.18 1.34
C PHE A 115 15.71 -6.62 2.33
N ILE A 116 16.48 -5.61 1.92
CA ILE A 116 17.44 -4.93 2.81
C ILE A 116 16.70 -4.34 4.02
N LYS A 117 15.57 -3.67 3.81
CA LYS A 117 14.76 -3.09 4.88
C LYS A 117 14.14 -4.16 5.80
N THR A 118 13.83 -5.34 5.30
CA THR A 118 13.26 -6.44 6.12
C THR A 118 14.22 -6.90 7.22
N TYR A 119 15.52 -6.88 6.97
CA TYR A 119 16.55 -7.27 7.93
C TYR A 119 17.34 -6.08 8.51
N GLY A 120 17.08 -4.89 8.03
CA GLY A 120 17.67 -3.67 8.53
C GLY A 120 16.86 -3.03 9.66
N ILE A 121 17.39 -1.93 10.15
CA ILE A 121 16.67 -1.04 11.06
C ILE A 121 15.90 -0.04 10.21
N VAL A 122 14.58 -0.06 10.30
CA VAL A 122 13.68 0.87 9.61
C VAL A 122 13.12 1.87 10.60
N HIS A 123 13.37 3.15 10.36
CA HIS A 123 12.86 4.23 11.20
C HIS A 123 11.38 4.52 10.90
N PRO A 124 10.62 5.04 11.88
CA PRO A 124 9.27 5.52 11.63
C PRO A 124 9.23 6.57 10.51
N GLY A 125 8.34 6.37 9.54
CA GLY A 125 8.18 7.28 8.39
C GLY A 125 9.26 7.15 7.30
N GLU A 126 10.21 6.25 7.47
CA GLU A 126 11.24 6.01 6.45
C GLU A 126 10.64 5.55 5.13
N GLN A 127 11.09 6.19 4.04
CA GLN A 127 10.58 5.96 2.70
C GLN A 127 11.48 5.01 1.90
N TYR A 128 10.91 4.39 0.87
CA TYR A 128 11.70 3.76 -0.18
C TYR A 128 12.45 4.83 -0.98
N GLU A 129 13.67 4.51 -1.40
CA GLU A 129 14.51 5.36 -2.24
C GLU A 129 14.45 4.96 -3.72
N SER A 130 14.26 3.66 -3.99
CA SER A 130 14.13 3.15 -5.36
C SER A 130 12.79 3.49 -5.98
N ASN A 131 12.79 3.72 -7.30
CA ASN A 131 11.59 3.94 -8.11
C ASN A 131 10.65 5.02 -7.54
N ARG A 132 11.23 6.12 -7.11
CA ARG A 132 10.51 7.35 -6.77
C ARG A 132 10.06 8.08 -8.05
N ASN A 133 9.13 8.99 -7.90
CA ASN A 133 8.59 9.83 -9.00
C ASN A 133 7.93 9.03 -10.14
N ILE A 134 7.33 7.88 -9.85
CA ILE A 134 6.64 7.08 -10.85
C ILE A 134 5.26 7.65 -11.20
N ARG A 135 4.55 8.13 -10.19
CA ARG A 135 3.23 8.74 -10.35
C ARG A 135 3.22 10.09 -9.67
N LEU A 136 2.98 11.12 -10.47
CA LEU A 136 2.96 12.51 -10.02
C LEU A 136 1.55 13.06 -10.17
N ALA A 137 1.06 13.71 -9.12
CA ALA A 137 -0.22 14.41 -9.18
C ALA A 137 -0.12 15.65 -10.09
N PRO A 138 -1.23 16.15 -10.66
CA PRO A 138 -1.22 17.36 -11.47
C PRO A 138 -0.63 18.58 -10.75
N MET A 139 -0.77 18.64 -9.43
CA MET A 139 -0.27 19.75 -8.58
C MET A 139 1.18 19.57 -8.13
N HIS A 140 1.83 18.45 -8.42
CA HIS A 140 3.16 18.09 -7.91
C HIS A 140 4.22 19.18 -8.14
N ALA A 141 4.22 19.84 -9.30
CA ALA A 141 5.17 20.92 -9.59
C ALA A 141 4.97 22.12 -8.65
N SER A 142 3.73 22.54 -8.44
CA SER A 142 3.39 23.65 -7.53
C SER A 142 3.66 23.28 -6.07
N GLU A 143 3.44 22.03 -5.68
CA GLU A 143 3.77 21.51 -4.34
C GLU A 143 5.28 21.54 -4.09
N ARG A 144 6.09 21.16 -5.07
CA ARG A 144 7.55 21.28 -5.01
C ARG A 144 8.03 22.72 -4.82
N GLU A 145 7.41 23.68 -5.52
CA GLU A 145 7.70 25.11 -5.36
C GLU A 145 7.40 25.62 -3.95
N LEU A 146 6.40 25.04 -3.28
CA LEU A 146 6.10 25.28 -1.86
C LEU A 146 7.02 24.53 -0.89
N GLY A 147 8.01 23.80 -1.38
CA GLY A 147 8.92 23.02 -0.56
C GLY A 147 8.28 21.76 0.02
N ALA A 148 7.38 21.11 -0.70
CA ALA A 148 6.80 19.85 -0.27
C ALA A 148 7.88 18.77 -0.09
N VAL A 149 7.86 18.10 1.04
CA VAL A 149 8.56 16.84 1.27
C VAL A 149 7.58 15.72 0.98
N PHE A 150 7.97 14.80 0.10
CA PHE A 150 7.06 13.77 -0.40
C PHE A 150 7.30 12.40 0.24
N TYR A 151 6.21 11.67 0.46
CA TYR A 151 6.23 10.23 0.72
C TYR A 151 5.54 9.47 -0.41
N GLU A 152 5.97 8.24 -0.66
CA GLU A 152 5.43 7.41 -1.73
C GLU A 152 4.41 6.41 -1.20
N THR A 153 3.25 6.34 -1.85
CA THR A 153 2.25 5.30 -1.62
C THR A 153 1.67 4.84 -2.96
N ALA A 154 1.78 3.54 -3.26
CA ALA A 154 1.31 2.94 -4.51
C ALA A 154 1.84 3.66 -5.77
N GLY A 155 3.08 4.14 -5.70
CA GLY A 155 3.78 4.89 -6.74
C GLY A 155 3.48 6.38 -6.76
N TRP A 156 2.47 6.86 -6.05
CA TRP A 156 2.16 8.27 -5.95
C TRP A 156 3.10 9.00 -5.00
N GLU A 157 3.73 10.09 -5.48
CA GLU A 157 4.39 11.06 -4.62
C GLU A 157 3.32 11.95 -3.98
N ARG A 158 3.16 11.83 -2.67
CA ARG A 158 2.19 12.59 -1.89
C ARG A 158 2.91 13.55 -0.95
N PRO A 159 2.47 14.81 -0.85
CA PRO A 159 3.08 15.73 0.11
C PRO A 159 2.86 15.23 1.55
N PHE A 160 3.93 15.26 2.34
CA PHE A 160 3.94 14.87 3.74
C PHE A 160 3.87 16.11 4.64
N TRP A 161 4.64 17.16 4.30
CA TRP A 161 4.57 18.51 4.83
C TRP A 161 5.17 19.48 3.85
N TYR A 162 4.97 20.80 4.09
CA TYR A 162 5.52 21.86 3.25
C TYR A 162 6.48 22.74 4.05
N GLU A 163 7.74 22.84 3.62
CA GLU A 163 8.76 23.68 4.26
C GLU A 163 8.35 25.17 4.30
N SER A 164 7.55 25.63 3.34
CA SER A 164 6.97 26.99 3.38
C SER A 164 6.10 27.26 4.61
N ASN A 165 5.64 26.23 5.31
CA ASN A 165 4.84 26.32 6.51
C ASN A 165 5.66 26.25 7.81
N ALA A 166 7.01 26.25 7.72
CA ALA A 166 7.89 26.14 8.90
C ALA A 166 7.61 27.21 9.98
N GLY A 167 7.21 28.43 9.58
CA GLY A 167 6.84 29.49 10.51
C GLY A 167 5.65 29.19 11.42
N LEU A 168 4.80 28.20 11.05
CA LEU A 168 3.70 27.76 11.90
C LEU A 168 4.18 27.03 13.16
N VAL A 169 5.38 26.44 13.13
CA VAL A 169 5.96 25.78 14.32
C VAL A 169 6.24 26.78 15.41
N GLU A 170 6.72 28.00 15.07
CA GLU A 170 6.89 29.07 16.02
C GLU A 170 5.54 29.56 16.58
N LYS A 171 4.52 29.65 15.73
CA LYS A 171 3.17 30.04 16.12
C LYS A 171 2.57 29.13 17.18
N PHE A 172 2.71 27.83 17.02
CA PHE A 172 2.05 26.82 17.86
C PHE A 172 2.95 26.24 18.95
N GLY A 173 4.28 26.44 18.87
CA GLY A 173 5.23 26.02 19.89
C GLY A 173 5.09 24.56 20.31
N ASP A 174 5.04 24.30 21.61
CA ASP A 174 4.96 22.95 22.18
C ASP A 174 3.72 22.14 21.72
N ALA A 175 2.66 22.83 21.26
CA ALA A 175 1.49 22.15 20.70
C ALA A 175 1.80 21.35 19.42
N CYS A 176 2.93 21.64 18.76
CA CYS A 176 3.43 20.85 17.64
C CYS A 176 4.03 19.50 18.06
N MET A 177 4.12 19.23 19.37
CA MET A 177 4.64 17.99 19.95
C MET A 177 6.00 17.59 19.33
N PRO A 178 7.04 18.44 19.45
CA PRO A 178 8.34 18.15 18.86
C PRO A 178 8.91 16.84 19.43
N ARG A 179 9.59 16.08 18.55
CA ARG A 179 10.22 14.81 18.93
C ARG A 179 11.70 15.05 19.21
N GLU A 180 12.15 14.64 20.38
CA GLU A 180 13.54 14.82 20.82
C GLU A 180 14.44 13.64 20.42
N ASN A 181 13.85 12.46 20.18
CA ASN A 181 14.58 11.25 19.89
C ASN A 181 14.81 11.13 18.38
N GLU A 182 16.07 11.01 17.97
CA GLU A 182 16.48 10.85 16.57
C GLU A 182 15.82 9.63 15.90
N TRP A 183 15.55 8.58 16.66
CA TRP A 183 14.89 7.38 16.19
C TRP A 183 13.57 7.66 15.47
N ASP A 184 12.71 8.53 16.04
CA ASP A 184 11.36 8.79 15.53
C ASP A 184 11.20 10.18 14.90
N SER A 185 12.24 11.03 14.98
CA SER A 185 12.25 12.36 14.36
C SER A 185 12.94 12.39 12.98
N ARG A 186 13.74 11.40 12.65
CA ARG A 186 14.61 11.40 11.45
C ARG A 186 13.85 11.62 10.14
N TRP A 187 12.67 11.03 10.02
CA TRP A 187 11.80 11.10 8.84
C TRP A 187 10.48 11.82 9.12
N TRP A 188 10.51 12.74 10.07
CA TRP A 188 9.35 13.48 10.54
C TRP A 188 9.70 14.96 10.73
N SER A 189 8.69 15.82 10.65
CA SER A 189 8.83 17.26 10.95
C SER A 189 7.69 17.74 11.86
N PRO A 190 7.96 18.63 12.82
CA PRO A 190 6.90 19.29 13.62
C PRO A 190 5.95 20.12 12.75
N ILE A 191 6.35 20.46 11.52
CA ILE A 191 5.50 21.15 10.54
C ILE A 191 4.21 20.36 10.29
N ILE A 192 4.25 19.02 10.27
CA ILE A 192 3.05 18.18 10.09
C ILE A 192 1.98 18.52 11.12
N ASN A 193 2.36 18.60 12.39
CA ASN A 193 1.43 18.94 13.46
C ASN A 193 1.02 20.42 13.41
N ALA A 194 1.92 21.31 13.03
CA ALA A 194 1.61 22.73 12.87
C ALA A 194 0.59 22.99 11.75
N GLU A 195 0.73 22.31 10.61
CA GLU A 195 -0.25 22.34 9.52
C GLU A 195 -1.62 21.81 9.96
N HIS A 196 -1.64 20.70 10.72
CA HIS A 196 -2.89 20.17 11.28
C HIS A 196 -3.56 21.21 12.20
N LEU A 197 -2.81 21.83 13.12
CA LEU A 197 -3.34 22.85 14.02
C LEU A 197 -3.85 24.08 13.25
N GLN A 198 -3.11 24.50 12.22
CA GLN A 198 -3.52 25.61 11.35
C GLN A 198 -4.85 25.32 10.64
N MET A 199 -5.02 24.11 10.12
CA MET A 199 -6.28 23.70 9.50
C MET A 199 -7.48 23.72 10.47
N ARG A 200 -7.23 23.44 11.77
CA ARG A 200 -8.28 23.51 12.81
C ARG A 200 -8.76 24.95 13.09
N GLU A 201 -7.90 25.94 12.86
CA GLU A 201 -8.20 27.36 13.10
C GLU A 201 -8.70 28.09 11.85
N THR A 202 -8.30 27.61 10.67
CA THR A 202 -8.58 28.29 9.40
C THR A 202 -9.01 27.30 8.32
N ALA A 203 -8.52 27.46 7.11
CA ALA A 203 -8.77 26.55 5.98
C ALA A 203 -7.45 25.94 5.49
N GLY A 204 -7.54 24.75 4.93
CA GLY A 204 -6.43 24.06 4.26
C GLY A 204 -6.84 23.57 2.88
N LEU A 205 -5.84 23.40 2.03
CA LEU A 205 -5.97 22.76 0.73
C LEU A 205 -5.19 21.44 0.74
N VAL A 206 -5.84 20.36 0.32
CA VAL A 206 -5.25 19.02 0.31
C VAL A 206 -5.37 18.41 -1.08
N ASP A 207 -4.26 17.91 -1.64
CA ASP A 207 -4.29 17.15 -2.90
C ASP A 207 -4.75 15.71 -2.62
N LEU A 208 -5.86 15.32 -3.24
CA LEU A 208 -6.46 13.99 -3.17
C LEU A 208 -6.31 13.18 -4.46
N SER A 209 -5.44 13.59 -5.38
CA SER A 209 -5.25 12.93 -6.69
C SER A 209 -4.74 11.49 -6.59
N ALA A 210 -4.21 11.08 -5.42
CA ALA A 210 -3.68 9.72 -5.20
C ALA A 210 -4.75 8.65 -4.95
N PHE A 211 -6.02 9.01 -4.93
CA PHE A 211 -7.10 8.02 -4.85
C PHE A 211 -7.24 7.22 -6.15
N VAL A 212 -7.72 5.97 -6.02
CA VAL A 212 -8.15 5.18 -7.18
C VAL A 212 -9.55 5.62 -7.58
N VAL A 213 -9.72 5.88 -8.87
CA VAL A 213 -10.99 6.31 -9.46
C VAL A 213 -11.38 5.36 -10.59
N PHE A 214 -12.59 4.85 -10.56
CA PHE A 214 -13.16 4.08 -11.66
C PHE A 214 -14.65 4.34 -11.82
N ASP A 215 -15.14 4.17 -13.04
CA ASP A 215 -16.56 4.30 -13.34
C ASP A 215 -17.21 2.93 -13.55
N VAL A 216 -18.44 2.79 -13.09
CA VAL A 216 -19.36 1.70 -13.42
C VAL A 216 -20.40 2.23 -14.37
N ILE A 217 -20.42 1.69 -15.59
CA ILE A 217 -21.23 2.25 -16.71
C ILE A 217 -22.05 1.13 -17.36
N GLY A 218 -23.27 1.47 -17.75
CA GLY A 218 -24.16 0.61 -18.53
C GLY A 218 -25.54 0.45 -17.91
N PRO A 219 -26.49 -0.10 -18.67
CA PRO A 219 -27.92 -0.20 -18.24
C PRO A 219 -28.12 -0.99 -16.94
N GLN A 220 -27.16 -1.84 -16.54
CA GLN A 220 -27.19 -2.57 -15.28
C GLN A 220 -26.30 -1.94 -14.18
N ALA A 221 -25.73 -0.76 -14.40
CA ALA A 221 -24.79 -0.13 -13.44
C ALA A 221 -25.43 0.11 -12.06
N LEU A 222 -26.67 0.60 -12.01
CA LEU A 222 -27.38 0.82 -10.73
C LEU A 222 -27.54 -0.49 -9.95
N ALA A 223 -27.99 -1.55 -10.59
CA ALA A 223 -28.19 -2.85 -9.96
C ALA A 223 -26.85 -3.44 -9.50
N ALA A 224 -25.81 -3.32 -10.32
CA ALA A 224 -24.46 -3.78 -9.98
C ALA A 224 -23.89 -3.06 -8.76
N VAL A 225 -23.93 -1.72 -8.76
CA VAL A 225 -23.43 -0.91 -7.63
C VAL A 225 -24.22 -1.20 -6.36
N GLN A 226 -25.58 -1.27 -6.45
CA GLN A 226 -26.42 -1.56 -5.29
C GLN A 226 -26.15 -2.94 -4.68
N ASN A 227 -25.76 -3.91 -5.48
CA ASN A 227 -25.42 -5.25 -5.00
C ASN A 227 -24.07 -5.31 -4.26
N ILE A 228 -23.20 -4.32 -4.47
CA ILE A 228 -21.83 -4.29 -3.93
C ILE A 228 -21.75 -3.42 -2.68
N ILE A 229 -22.45 -2.29 -2.65
CA ILE A 229 -22.36 -1.33 -1.55
C ILE A 229 -23.50 -1.50 -0.55
N VAL A 230 -23.26 -1.11 0.70
CA VAL A 230 -24.26 -1.17 1.77
C VAL A 230 -25.28 -0.03 1.68
N ALA A 231 -24.84 1.16 1.32
CA ALA A 231 -25.70 2.33 1.23
C ALA A 231 -26.60 2.29 -0.02
N GLN A 232 -27.68 3.09 -0.01
CA GLN A 232 -28.57 3.22 -1.15
C GLN A 232 -27.86 3.88 -2.33
N ALA A 233 -27.77 3.17 -3.47
CA ALA A 233 -27.20 3.67 -4.71
C ALA A 233 -28.23 4.43 -5.57
N ASP A 234 -29.54 4.09 -5.45
CA ASP A 234 -30.61 4.78 -6.18
C ASP A 234 -30.95 6.12 -5.51
N VAL A 235 -30.05 7.06 -5.66
CA VAL A 235 -30.17 8.44 -5.17
C VAL A 235 -30.32 9.40 -6.37
N LYS A 236 -30.61 10.67 -6.14
CA LYS A 236 -30.67 11.69 -7.22
C LYS A 236 -29.33 11.79 -7.95
N ILE A 237 -29.36 11.98 -9.27
CA ILE A 237 -28.18 12.29 -10.08
C ILE A 237 -27.47 13.51 -9.49
N GLY A 238 -26.13 13.46 -9.43
CA GLY A 238 -25.28 14.44 -8.76
C GLY A 238 -25.08 14.19 -7.26
N ARG A 239 -25.78 13.21 -6.68
CA ARG A 239 -25.59 12.85 -5.25
C ARG A 239 -24.34 12.01 -5.06
N VAL A 240 -23.66 12.29 -3.96
CA VAL A 240 -22.48 11.55 -3.48
C VAL A 240 -22.87 10.77 -2.23
N VAL A 241 -22.44 9.52 -2.15
CA VAL A 241 -22.70 8.58 -1.05
C VAL A 241 -21.38 8.00 -0.57
N TYR A 242 -21.08 8.14 0.71
CA TYR A 242 -20.01 7.38 1.38
C TYR A 242 -20.58 6.08 1.93
N THR A 243 -19.89 4.96 1.74
CA THR A 243 -20.43 3.62 2.04
C THR A 243 -19.32 2.62 2.32
N PRO A 244 -19.50 1.70 3.28
CA PRO A 244 -18.70 0.49 3.35
C PRO A 244 -19.03 -0.48 2.22
N VAL A 245 -18.08 -1.36 1.94
CA VAL A 245 -18.21 -2.58 1.15
C VAL A 245 -17.98 -3.75 2.09
N LEU A 246 -18.90 -4.71 2.11
CA LEU A 246 -18.85 -5.90 2.95
C LEU A 246 -18.68 -7.15 2.09
N ASP A 247 -18.13 -8.19 2.67
CA ASP A 247 -18.17 -9.54 2.09
C ASP A 247 -19.50 -10.25 2.39
N GLU A 248 -19.67 -11.47 1.90
CA GLU A 248 -20.89 -12.26 2.07
C GLU A 248 -21.16 -12.67 3.53
N THR A 249 -20.16 -12.60 4.41
CA THR A 249 -20.29 -12.89 5.85
C THR A 249 -20.59 -11.65 6.68
N GLY A 250 -20.62 -10.48 6.06
CA GLY A 250 -20.77 -9.18 6.71
C GLY A 250 -19.46 -8.59 7.22
N GLY A 251 -18.32 -9.20 6.86
CA GLY A 251 -16.98 -8.68 7.15
C GLY A 251 -16.69 -7.41 6.35
N PHE A 252 -16.02 -6.44 6.99
CA PHE A 252 -15.61 -5.19 6.35
C PHE A 252 -14.48 -5.44 5.37
N ARG A 253 -14.64 -5.02 4.12
CA ARG A 253 -13.59 -5.08 3.08
C ARG A 253 -12.96 -3.76 2.80
N SER A 254 -13.76 -2.72 2.60
CA SER A 254 -13.33 -1.39 2.20
C SER A 254 -14.40 -0.36 2.51
N ASP A 255 -14.03 0.90 2.45
CA ASP A 255 -14.93 2.04 2.42
C ASP A 255 -14.58 2.96 1.26
N LEU A 256 -15.62 3.50 0.64
CA LEU A 256 -15.46 4.26 -0.58
C LEU A 256 -16.58 5.28 -0.80
N THR A 257 -16.36 6.13 -1.75
CA THR A 257 -17.33 7.15 -2.16
C THR A 257 -17.90 6.80 -3.54
N VAL A 258 -19.22 6.81 -3.66
CA VAL A 258 -19.94 6.59 -4.91
C VAL A 258 -20.66 7.87 -5.31
N MET A 259 -20.47 8.32 -6.54
CA MET A 259 -21.15 9.47 -7.12
C MET A 259 -22.07 8.99 -8.24
N ARG A 260 -23.36 9.33 -8.18
CA ARG A 260 -24.28 9.05 -9.29
C ARG A 260 -24.17 10.15 -10.34
N LEU A 261 -23.54 9.89 -11.46
CA LEU A 261 -23.33 10.88 -12.55
C LEU A 261 -24.50 10.88 -13.56
N ALA A 262 -25.10 9.71 -13.83
CA ALA A 262 -26.27 9.54 -14.68
C ALA A 262 -27.13 8.37 -14.20
N HIS A 263 -28.17 8.02 -14.93
CA HIS A 263 -29.02 6.85 -14.62
C HIS A 263 -28.24 5.54 -14.64
N ASP A 264 -27.30 5.45 -15.56
CA ASP A 264 -26.48 4.27 -15.89
C ASP A 264 -24.98 4.52 -15.73
N HIS A 265 -24.59 5.53 -14.92
CA HIS A 265 -23.21 5.94 -14.75
C HIS A 265 -22.92 6.33 -13.29
N PHE A 266 -22.02 5.60 -12.66
CA PHE A 266 -21.57 5.81 -11.29
C PHE A 266 -20.06 5.93 -11.27
N ARG A 267 -19.53 6.89 -10.53
CA ARG A 267 -18.09 7.03 -10.24
C ARG A 267 -17.79 6.55 -8.84
N VAL A 268 -16.78 5.73 -8.71
CA VAL A 268 -16.27 5.21 -7.44
C VAL A 268 -14.91 5.81 -7.17
N VAL A 269 -14.72 6.34 -5.97
CA VAL A 269 -13.44 6.85 -5.46
C VAL A 269 -13.08 6.07 -4.21
N THR A 270 -11.92 5.44 -4.21
CA THR A 270 -11.45 4.58 -3.11
C THR A 270 -9.97 4.82 -2.82
N GLY A 271 -9.48 4.29 -1.70
CA GLY A 271 -8.11 4.48 -1.22
C GLY A 271 -7.04 4.04 -2.22
N GLY A 272 -5.97 4.82 -2.37
CA GLY A 272 -4.91 4.55 -3.34
C GLY A 272 -4.19 3.22 -3.12
N ALA A 273 -4.03 2.80 -1.87
CA ALA A 273 -3.32 1.56 -1.52
C ALA A 273 -4.14 0.28 -1.77
N HIS A 274 -5.46 0.35 -1.60
CA HIS A 274 -6.35 -0.82 -1.70
C HIS A 274 -7.25 -0.79 -2.93
N GLY A 275 -7.31 0.32 -3.62
CA GLY A 275 -8.30 0.56 -4.67
C GLY A 275 -8.22 -0.38 -5.87
N MET A 276 -7.06 -0.99 -6.14
CA MET A 276 -6.96 -2.00 -7.22
C MET A 276 -7.67 -3.30 -6.83
N ALA A 277 -7.62 -3.70 -5.56
CA ALA A 277 -8.41 -4.84 -5.05
C ALA A 277 -9.90 -4.52 -5.04
N ASP A 278 -10.29 -3.29 -4.68
CA ASP A 278 -11.69 -2.82 -4.78
C ASP A 278 -12.18 -2.85 -6.23
N LYS A 279 -11.37 -2.34 -7.17
CA LYS A 279 -11.72 -2.40 -8.60
C LYS A 279 -11.94 -3.84 -9.07
N LYS A 280 -11.08 -4.80 -8.64
CA LYS A 280 -11.29 -6.22 -8.93
C LYS A 280 -12.59 -6.72 -8.34
N TRP A 281 -12.89 -6.39 -7.07
CA TRP A 281 -14.14 -6.78 -6.40
C TRP A 281 -15.39 -6.32 -7.15
N PHE A 282 -15.36 -5.08 -7.65
CA PHE A 282 -16.41 -4.59 -8.54
C PHE A 282 -16.45 -5.34 -9.86
N SER A 283 -15.29 -5.48 -10.53
CA SER A 283 -15.21 -6.14 -11.85
C SER A 283 -15.74 -7.58 -11.82
N ASP A 284 -15.43 -8.34 -10.78
CA ASP A 284 -15.86 -9.73 -10.63
C ASP A 284 -17.38 -9.88 -10.42
N ARG A 285 -18.05 -8.79 -10.01
CA ARG A 285 -19.51 -8.75 -9.72
C ARG A 285 -20.32 -7.99 -10.76
N MET A 286 -19.71 -7.63 -11.89
CA MET A 286 -20.44 -6.98 -12.96
C MET A 286 -21.35 -7.97 -13.70
N PRO A 287 -22.67 -7.69 -13.77
CA PRO A 287 -23.58 -8.44 -14.65
C PRO A 287 -23.36 -8.04 -16.12
N ASP A 288 -23.90 -8.83 -17.03
CA ASP A 288 -24.01 -8.43 -18.43
C ASP A 288 -24.73 -7.08 -18.53
N GLY A 289 -24.16 -6.15 -19.29
CA GLY A 289 -24.69 -4.79 -19.44
C GLY A 289 -24.18 -3.78 -18.41
N ALA A 290 -23.17 -4.12 -17.62
CA ALA A 290 -22.37 -3.15 -16.85
C ALA A 290 -20.88 -3.43 -17.02
N VAL A 291 -20.05 -2.38 -17.00
CA VAL A 291 -18.59 -2.47 -17.11
C VAL A 291 -17.92 -1.54 -16.12
N VAL A 292 -16.73 -1.92 -15.65
CA VAL A 292 -15.83 -1.10 -14.86
C VAL A 292 -14.79 -0.47 -15.78
N VAL A 293 -14.62 0.85 -15.69
CA VAL A 293 -13.65 1.62 -16.46
C VAL A 293 -12.68 2.32 -15.51
N ASP A 294 -11.41 1.97 -15.55
CA ASP A 294 -10.36 2.56 -14.71
C ASP A 294 -10.02 3.99 -15.19
N LEU A 295 -10.13 4.96 -14.30
CA LEU A 295 -9.84 6.36 -14.56
C LEU A 295 -8.72 6.91 -13.67
N THR A 296 -8.07 6.07 -12.88
CA THR A 296 -7.11 6.49 -11.86
C THR A 296 -5.97 7.38 -12.37
N SER A 297 -5.58 7.22 -13.62
CA SER A 297 -4.51 8.04 -14.24
C SER A 297 -5.02 8.94 -15.36
N SER A 298 -6.31 9.23 -15.38
CA SER A 298 -6.95 10.01 -16.45
C SER A 298 -7.25 11.47 -16.05
N TRP A 299 -6.84 11.87 -14.85
CA TRP A 299 -7.11 13.21 -14.27
C TRP A 299 -5.82 13.91 -13.88
#